data_f3857ffc2aefa6d2d536ff6cc0300eb8
#
_entry.id   f3857ffc2aefa6d2d536ff6cc0300eb8
#
_cell.length_a   1.000
_cell.length_b   1.000
_cell.length_c   1.000
_cell.angle_alpha   90.00
_cell.angle_beta   90.00
_cell.angle_gamma   90.00
#
_symmetry.space_group_name_H-M   'P 1'
#
loop_
_entity.id
_entity.type
_entity.pdbx_description
1 polymer ?
#
loop_
_entity_poly.entity_id
_entity_poly.type
_entity_poly.pdbx_seq_one_letter_code
_entity_poly.pdbx_strand_id
1 'polypeptide(L)'
;TTPLSIIIDAEKDFFTYLKEVEKDRLAIDLSDDPFSEVEEYEEENYWFNSEKLLEVEKIHDYLETQPQIGKVLSIATTLKVVRLLNDGQVPDDYDLTLYRKLFPKEAKKTFLNPYLSADANQIRITLRIEETNPTLNRGELMEKIKRHLVDELKVAEERIHFTGMAVLYNNMLRSLYQSQIMTLGVVFVAILFMFIILFRNIGLAVLAIVPNILSAGVILGLMGWLKIPLDMMTITIAAITIGIAVDAAIHYVHR
;
A
#
# COMPACT_ATOMS: atom_id res chain seq x y z
N THR A 1 14.91 0.44 -4.92
CA THR A 1 13.99 0.02 -3.83
C THR A 1 12.91 1.06 -3.65
N THR A 2 11.65 0.63 -3.63
CA THR A 2 10.50 1.52 -3.48
C THR A 2 9.92 1.40 -2.07
N PRO A 3 9.65 2.52 -1.38
CA PRO A 3 9.08 2.48 -0.04
C PRO A 3 7.59 2.09 -0.09
N LEU A 4 7.21 1.16 0.79
CA LEU A 4 5.85 0.81 1.15
C LEU A 4 5.68 1.04 2.65
N SER A 5 4.59 1.64 3.06
CA SER A 5 4.26 1.78 4.48
C SER A 5 2.93 1.08 4.76
N ILE A 6 2.89 0.36 5.86
CA ILE A 6 1.69 -0.24 6.42
C ILE A 6 1.34 0.59 7.65
N ILE A 7 0.13 1.11 7.68
CA ILE A 7 -0.41 1.85 8.82
C ILE A 7 -1.50 0.95 9.44
N ILE A 8 -1.43 0.76 10.74
CA ILE A 8 -2.41 -0.02 11.48
C ILE A 8 -3.02 0.88 12.55
N ASP A 9 -4.34 1.01 12.50
CA ASP A 9 -5.10 1.80 13.46
C ASP A 9 -5.26 1.04 14.79
N ALA A 10 -5.37 1.78 15.88
CA ALA A 10 -5.76 1.22 17.16
C ALA A 10 -7.23 0.75 17.14
N GLU A 11 -7.60 -0.09 18.08
CA GLU A 11 -8.99 -0.58 18.20
C GLU A 11 -9.94 0.52 18.64
N LYS A 12 -11.10 0.61 17.98
CA LYS A 12 -12.11 1.63 18.30
C LYS A 12 -12.59 1.55 19.74
N ASP A 13 -12.69 0.34 20.27
CA ASP A 13 -13.17 0.09 21.63
C ASP A 13 -12.24 0.69 22.70
N PHE A 14 -10.92 0.70 22.41
CA PHE A 14 -9.94 1.32 23.30
C PHE A 14 -10.17 2.82 23.48
N PHE A 15 -10.49 3.54 22.40
CA PHE A 15 -10.77 4.99 22.48
C PHE A 15 -12.11 5.30 23.15
N THR A 16 -13.08 4.40 23.06
CA THR A 16 -14.34 4.51 23.79
C THR A 16 -14.08 4.34 25.27
N TYR A 17 -13.30 3.34 25.64
CA TYR A 17 -12.86 3.10 27.02
C TYR A 17 -12.09 4.30 27.59
N LEU A 18 -11.11 4.84 26.86
CA LEU A 18 -10.36 6.03 27.30
C LEU A 18 -11.26 7.24 27.55
N LYS A 19 -12.23 7.49 26.67
CA LYS A 19 -13.20 8.59 26.86
C LYS A 19 -14.09 8.40 28.09
N GLU A 20 -14.45 7.18 28.41
CA GLU A 20 -15.21 6.86 29.64
C GLU A 20 -14.34 7.07 30.88
N VAL A 21 -13.10 6.60 30.87
CA VAL A 21 -12.14 6.80 31.95
C VAL A 21 -11.84 8.28 32.17
N GLU A 22 -11.64 9.06 31.09
CA GLU A 22 -11.43 10.51 31.17
C GLU A 22 -12.66 11.25 31.72
N LYS A 23 -13.86 10.83 31.33
CA LYS A 23 -15.12 11.39 31.85
C LYS A 23 -15.31 11.10 33.34
N ASP A 24 -14.99 9.88 33.78
CA ASP A 24 -15.09 9.51 35.20
C ASP A 24 -14.03 10.26 36.03
N ARG A 25 -12.85 10.53 35.49
CA ARG A 25 -11.81 11.35 36.10
C ARG A 25 -12.22 12.80 36.26
N LEU A 26 -12.74 13.43 35.20
CA LEU A 26 -13.27 14.79 35.25
C LEU A 26 -14.40 14.92 36.29
N ALA A 27 -15.14 13.85 36.54
CA ALA A 27 -16.16 13.81 37.58
C ALA A 27 -15.57 13.74 39.01
N ILE A 28 -14.38 13.13 39.17
CA ILE A 28 -13.67 13.00 40.45
C ILE A 28 -12.86 14.29 40.77
N ASP A 29 -12.31 14.96 39.76
CA ASP A 29 -11.49 16.18 39.89
C ASP A 29 -12.32 17.42 40.29
N LEU A 30 -13.65 17.32 40.36
CA LEU A 30 -14.54 18.31 40.96
C LEU A 30 -14.60 18.23 42.50
N SER A 31 -13.85 17.31 43.14
CA SER A 31 -13.70 17.28 44.59
C SER A 31 -12.49 18.15 44.99
N ASP A 32 -12.80 19.26 45.66
CA ASP A 32 -11.90 20.28 46.26
C ASP A 32 -10.75 19.69 47.08
N ASP A 33 -9.73 19.10 46.44
CA ASP A 33 -8.45 18.82 47.12
C ASP A 33 -7.36 19.74 46.54
N PRO A 34 -6.93 20.80 47.28
CA PRO A 34 -5.90 21.74 46.82
C PRO A 34 -4.50 21.14 46.76
N PHE A 35 -4.32 19.86 47.11
CA PHE A 35 -3.05 19.13 47.09
C PHE A 35 -3.03 18.01 46.01
N SER A 36 -4.05 17.86 45.22
CA SER A 36 -3.94 17.02 44.03
C SER A 36 -2.98 17.71 43.05
N GLU A 37 -1.71 17.40 43.15
CA GLU A 37 -0.81 17.58 42.01
C GLU A 37 -1.47 16.83 40.87
N VAL A 38 -1.98 17.56 39.89
CA VAL A 38 -2.43 17.02 38.61
C VAL A 38 -1.18 16.36 38.02
N GLU A 39 -0.94 15.09 38.38
CA GLU A 39 -0.05 14.27 37.60
C GLU A 39 -0.62 14.33 36.19
N GLU A 40 0.07 15.00 35.30
CA GLU A 40 -0.20 15.01 33.86
C GLU A 40 -0.15 13.55 33.40
N TYR A 41 -1.29 12.85 33.56
CA TYR A 41 -1.42 11.47 33.16
C TYR A 41 -1.22 11.44 31.67
N GLU A 42 -0.05 11.00 31.25
CA GLU A 42 0.25 10.73 29.86
C GLU A 42 -0.83 9.78 29.35
N GLU A 43 -1.53 10.22 28.29
CA GLU A 43 -2.52 9.41 27.56
C GLU A 43 -1.97 7.99 27.40
N GLU A 44 -2.70 6.99 27.91
CA GLU A 44 -2.37 5.59 27.71
C GLU A 44 -2.21 5.33 26.23
N ASN A 45 -0.99 5.03 25.80
CA ASN A 45 -0.69 4.84 24.41
C ASN A 45 -0.99 3.40 24.04
N TYR A 46 -2.06 3.18 23.28
CA TYR A 46 -2.50 1.87 22.84
C TYR A 46 -1.36 0.98 22.33
N TRP A 47 -0.44 1.56 21.54
CA TRP A 47 0.63 0.82 20.91
C TRP A 47 1.88 0.64 21.78
N PHE A 48 1.99 1.37 22.88
CA PHE A 48 3.20 1.39 23.71
C PHE A 48 3.05 0.59 25.00
N ASN A 49 2.60 -0.65 24.85
CA ASN A 49 2.59 -1.65 25.90
C ASN A 49 3.29 -2.94 25.41
N SER A 50 3.68 -3.81 26.32
CA SER A 50 4.47 -5.01 26.05
C SER A 50 3.75 -5.96 25.09
N GLU A 51 2.44 -6.15 25.25
CA GLU A 51 1.63 -7.05 24.41
C GLU A 51 1.54 -6.54 22.96
N LYS A 52 1.18 -5.28 22.76
CA LYS A 52 1.03 -4.68 21.43
C LYS A 52 2.37 -4.53 20.72
N LEU A 53 3.45 -4.23 21.45
CA LEU A 53 4.79 -4.20 20.87
C LEU A 53 5.24 -5.58 20.39
N LEU A 54 4.88 -6.66 21.10
CA LEU A 54 5.14 -8.03 20.64
C LEU A 54 4.29 -8.40 19.42
N GLU A 55 3.04 -7.93 19.32
CA GLU A 55 2.24 -8.09 18.09
C GLU A 55 2.93 -7.41 16.89
N VAL A 56 3.40 -6.19 17.08
CA VAL A 56 4.13 -5.46 16.03
C VAL A 56 5.45 -6.15 15.66
N GLU A 57 6.14 -6.75 16.64
CA GLU A 57 7.35 -7.54 16.38
C GLU A 57 7.05 -8.77 15.51
N LYS A 58 5.96 -9.49 15.76
CA LYS A 58 5.53 -10.62 14.91
C LYS A 58 5.25 -10.19 13.46
N ILE A 59 4.59 -9.02 13.30
CA ILE A 59 4.37 -8.45 11.96
C ILE A 59 5.71 -8.11 11.29
N HIS A 60 6.59 -7.46 12.03
CA HIS A 60 7.93 -7.07 11.55
C HIS A 60 8.73 -8.29 11.08
N ASP A 61 8.81 -9.33 11.91
CA ASP A 61 9.56 -10.55 11.61
C ASP A 61 8.98 -11.28 10.40
N TYR A 62 7.66 -11.38 10.30
CA TYR A 62 7.00 -11.93 9.10
C TYR A 62 7.38 -11.15 7.83
N LEU A 63 7.37 -9.83 7.89
CA LEU A 63 7.72 -9.00 6.74
C LEU A 63 9.20 -9.18 6.33
N GLU A 64 10.10 -9.36 7.29
CA GLU A 64 11.52 -9.66 7.02
C GLU A 64 11.73 -11.02 6.34
N THR A 65 10.82 -11.99 6.50
CA THR A 65 10.91 -13.29 5.80
C THR A 65 10.54 -13.23 4.33
N GLN A 66 9.93 -12.14 3.85
CA GLN A 66 9.49 -12.05 2.46
C GLN A 66 10.65 -11.74 1.51
N PRO A 67 10.91 -12.56 0.49
CA PRO A 67 12.06 -12.40 -0.42
C PRO A 67 12.01 -11.15 -1.30
N GLN A 68 10.86 -10.49 -1.39
CA GLN A 68 10.67 -9.24 -2.14
C GLN A 68 10.91 -8.00 -1.26
N ILE A 69 11.11 -8.17 0.05
CA ILE A 69 11.29 -7.09 1.02
C ILE A 69 12.75 -7.05 1.46
N GLY A 70 13.43 -5.94 1.22
CA GLY A 70 14.85 -5.80 1.57
C GLY A 70 15.08 -5.31 3.00
N LYS A 71 14.28 -4.36 3.48
CA LYS A 71 14.42 -3.80 4.84
C LYS A 71 13.07 -3.41 5.40
N VAL A 72 12.85 -3.80 6.65
CA VAL A 72 11.69 -3.40 7.44
C VAL A 72 12.14 -2.47 8.57
N LEU A 73 11.38 -1.42 8.80
CA LEU A 73 11.59 -0.44 9.88
C LEU A 73 10.27 -0.21 10.59
N SER A 74 10.25 -0.44 11.88
CA SER A 74 9.08 -0.22 12.74
C SER A 74 9.53 0.05 14.18
N ILE A 75 8.59 0.28 15.06
CA ILE A 75 8.87 0.40 16.49
C ILE A 75 9.49 -0.90 17.05
N ALA A 76 9.24 -2.07 16.44
CA ALA A 76 9.87 -3.33 16.81
C ALA A 76 11.39 -3.29 16.65
N THR A 77 11.92 -2.49 15.71
CA THR A 77 13.38 -2.27 15.60
C THR A 77 13.93 -1.62 16.88
N THR A 78 13.21 -0.65 17.43
CA THR A 78 13.56 0.00 18.69
C THR A 78 13.43 -0.98 19.87
N LEU A 79 12.38 -1.78 19.91
CA LEU A 79 12.18 -2.81 20.93
C LEU A 79 13.31 -3.84 20.92
N LYS A 80 13.73 -4.31 19.75
CA LYS A 80 14.88 -5.23 19.61
C LYS A 80 16.16 -4.64 20.19
N VAL A 81 16.42 -3.33 19.98
CA VAL A 81 17.58 -2.63 20.57
C VAL A 81 17.43 -2.52 22.08
N VAL A 82 16.26 -2.13 22.60
CA VAL A 82 16.01 -2.04 24.04
C VAL A 82 16.20 -3.42 24.71
N ARG A 83 15.69 -4.49 24.09
CA ARG A 83 15.88 -5.86 24.59
C ARG A 83 17.37 -6.24 24.68
N LEU A 84 18.19 -5.85 23.70
CA LEU A 84 19.63 -6.09 23.75
C LEU A 84 20.31 -5.37 24.91
N LEU A 85 19.83 -4.18 25.27
CA LEU A 85 20.34 -3.41 26.41
C LEU A 85 19.84 -3.92 27.76
N ASN A 86 18.73 -4.68 27.75
CA ASN A 86 18.07 -5.26 28.93
C ASN A 86 18.34 -6.78 29.06
N ASP A 87 19.58 -7.20 28.81
CA ASP A 87 20.04 -8.60 28.91
C ASP A 87 19.14 -9.63 28.18
N GLY A 88 18.49 -9.22 27.08
CA GLY A 88 17.61 -10.07 26.28
C GLY A 88 16.18 -10.18 26.80
N GLN A 89 15.84 -9.53 27.90
CA GLN A 89 14.49 -9.55 28.45
C GLN A 89 13.59 -8.51 27.76
N VAL A 90 12.33 -8.87 27.55
CA VAL A 90 11.29 -7.93 27.07
C VAL A 90 10.97 -6.99 28.23
N PRO A 91 11.06 -5.65 28.04
CA PRO A 91 10.66 -4.71 29.07
C PRO A 91 9.19 -4.88 29.42
N ASP A 92 8.85 -4.83 30.69
CA ASP A 92 7.48 -4.80 31.14
C ASP A 92 6.82 -3.41 30.93
N ASP A 93 5.54 -3.28 31.18
CA ASP A 93 4.80 -2.04 30.93
C ASP A 93 5.29 -0.88 31.82
N TYR A 94 5.80 -1.19 33.02
CA TYR A 94 6.42 -0.20 33.90
C TYR A 94 7.74 0.30 33.33
N ASP A 95 8.60 -0.61 32.88
CA ASP A 95 9.86 -0.27 32.22
C ASP A 95 9.63 0.57 30.95
N LEU A 96 8.65 0.18 30.15
CA LEU A 96 8.27 0.90 28.92
C LEU A 96 7.83 2.33 29.24
N THR A 97 7.00 2.51 30.26
CA THR A 97 6.57 3.85 30.72
C THR A 97 7.74 4.67 31.19
N LEU A 98 8.65 4.06 31.97
CA LEU A 98 9.85 4.71 32.46
C LEU A 98 10.79 5.11 31.31
N TYR A 99 11.03 4.21 30.36
CA TYR A 99 11.83 4.50 29.17
C TYR A 99 11.23 5.64 28.37
N ARG A 100 9.90 5.66 28.17
CA ARG A 100 9.22 6.75 27.48
C ARG A 100 9.42 8.09 28.18
N LYS A 101 9.35 8.14 29.52
CA LYS A 101 9.59 9.37 30.32
C LYS A 101 11.04 9.82 30.23
N LEU A 102 11.98 8.90 30.35
CA LEU A 102 13.42 9.20 30.38
C LEU A 102 14.03 9.45 29.00
N PHE A 103 13.34 9.05 27.91
CA PHE A 103 13.87 9.23 26.56
C PHE A 103 14.07 10.72 26.23
N PRO A 104 15.30 11.14 25.85
CA PRO A 104 15.54 12.49 25.39
C PRO A 104 14.65 12.87 24.21
N LYS A 105 14.24 14.14 24.11
CA LYS A 105 13.37 14.61 23.01
C LYS A 105 13.92 14.28 21.61
N GLU A 106 15.25 14.35 21.46
CA GLU A 106 15.91 14.00 20.18
C GLU A 106 15.82 12.50 19.88
N ALA A 107 15.92 11.65 20.89
CA ALA A 107 15.77 10.22 20.74
C ALA A 107 14.32 9.83 20.41
N LYS A 108 13.31 10.47 21.03
CA LYS A 108 11.89 10.29 20.67
C LYS A 108 11.65 10.60 19.19
N LYS A 109 12.20 11.70 18.68
CA LYS A 109 12.10 12.08 17.26
C LYS A 109 12.66 11.03 16.31
N THR A 110 13.72 10.34 16.71
CA THR A 110 14.41 9.37 15.84
C THR A 110 13.82 7.98 15.94
N PHE A 111 13.46 7.53 17.15
CA PHE A 111 13.13 6.14 17.43
C PHE A 111 11.63 5.86 17.62
N LEU A 112 10.83 6.86 17.93
CA LEU A 112 9.38 6.69 18.19
C LEU A 112 8.52 7.43 17.18
N ASN A 113 8.73 8.73 16.99
CA ASN A 113 7.86 9.57 16.16
C ASN A 113 7.73 9.14 14.70
N PRO A 114 8.72 8.49 14.03
CA PRO A 114 8.54 8.01 12.68
C PRO A 114 7.55 6.84 12.57
N TYR A 115 7.32 6.12 13.68
CA TYR A 115 6.54 4.89 13.72
C TYR A 115 5.21 5.02 14.46
N LEU A 116 5.01 6.10 15.23
CA LEU A 116 3.79 6.37 15.96
C LEU A 116 3.21 7.71 15.52
N SER A 117 1.88 7.79 15.38
CA SER A 117 1.19 9.07 15.16
C SER A 117 1.23 9.93 16.42
N ALA A 118 1.04 11.24 16.25
CA ALA A 118 1.09 12.19 17.38
C ALA A 118 0.01 11.93 18.44
N ASP A 119 -1.13 11.41 18.01
CA ASP A 119 -2.28 11.00 18.84
C ASP A 119 -2.22 9.55 19.29
N ALA A 120 -1.10 8.87 19.04
CA ALA A 120 -0.89 7.45 19.37
C ALA A 120 -1.94 6.46 18.81
N ASN A 121 -2.77 6.90 17.88
CA ASN A 121 -3.82 6.10 17.27
C ASN A 121 -3.34 5.15 16.20
N GLN A 122 -2.19 5.42 15.60
CA GLN A 122 -1.69 4.70 14.46
C GLN A 122 -0.24 4.29 14.64
N ILE A 123 0.08 3.08 14.21
CA ILE A 123 1.44 2.62 14.07
C ILE A 123 1.81 2.49 12.60
N ARG A 124 3.04 2.86 12.27
CA ARG A 124 3.58 2.77 10.92
C ARG A 124 4.72 1.76 10.87
N ILE A 125 4.61 0.83 9.94
CA ILE A 125 5.69 -0.08 9.54
C ILE A 125 6.12 0.32 8.15
N THR A 126 7.39 0.69 7.97
CA THR A 126 7.95 1.10 6.68
C THR A 126 8.86 0.00 6.17
N LEU A 127 8.64 -0.42 4.94
CA LEU A 127 9.44 -1.44 4.29
C LEU A 127 9.92 -0.99 2.91
N ARG A 128 11.00 -1.56 2.44
CA ARG A 128 11.57 -1.29 1.12
C ARG A 128 11.44 -2.52 0.23
N ILE A 129 10.70 -2.37 -0.86
CA ILE A 129 10.50 -3.42 -1.85
C ILE A 129 11.72 -3.46 -2.79
N GLU A 130 12.25 -4.64 -3.05
CA GLU A 130 13.33 -4.86 -4.02
C GLU A 130 12.77 -4.95 -5.43
N GLU A 131 12.88 -3.86 -6.19
CA GLU A 131 12.38 -3.73 -7.56
C GLU A 131 13.05 -4.68 -8.55
N THR A 132 14.27 -5.11 -8.25
CA THR A 132 15.05 -6.02 -9.09
C THR A 132 14.64 -7.48 -8.98
N ASN A 133 13.77 -7.80 -8.03
CA ASN A 133 13.29 -9.17 -7.85
C ASN A 133 12.35 -9.56 -9.01
N PRO A 134 12.70 -10.59 -9.81
CA PRO A 134 11.92 -10.98 -10.99
C PRO A 134 10.53 -11.54 -10.66
N THR A 135 10.31 -11.94 -9.40
CA THR A 135 9.02 -12.45 -8.92
C THR A 135 8.14 -11.38 -8.30
N LEU A 136 8.54 -10.11 -8.38
CA LEU A 136 7.82 -9.02 -7.76
C LEU A 136 6.50 -8.73 -8.50
N ASN A 137 5.41 -9.03 -7.83
CA ASN A 137 4.09 -8.50 -8.14
C ASN A 137 3.62 -7.67 -6.95
N ARG A 138 3.64 -6.34 -7.08
CA ARG A 138 3.31 -5.42 -5.96
C ARG A 138 1.91 -5.61 -5.42
N GLY A 139 0.93 -5.83 -6.31
CA GLY A 139 -0.45 -6.06 -5.91
C GLY A 139 -0.62 -7.36 -5.14
N GLU A 140 -0.01 -8.43 -5.63
CA GLU A 140 -0.05 -9.75 -5.00
C GLU A 140 0.70 -9.76 -3.66
N LEU A 141 1.83 -9.07 -3.58
CA LEU A 141 2.59 -8.91 -2.32
C LEU A 141 1.75 -8.20 -1.26
N MET A 142 1.12 -7.08 -1.59
CA MET A 142 0.25 -6.34 -0.66
C MET A 142 -0.94 -7.20 -0.21
N GLU A 143 -1.57 -7.93 -1.13
CA GLU A 143 -2.67 -8.82 -0.82
C GLU A 143 -2.25 -10.00 0.06
N LYS A 144 -1.07 -10.57 -0.19
CA LYS A 144 -0.47 -11.62 0.64
C LYS A 144 -0.22 -11.14 2.06
N ILE A 145 0.39 -9.95 2.20
CA ILE A 145 0.63 -9.33 3.50
C ILE A 145 -0.69 -9.09 4.22
N LYS A 146 -1.68 -8.50 3.54
CA LYS A 146 -2.98 -8.22 4.12
C LYS A 146 -3.66 -9.47 4.64
N ARG A 147 -3.69 -10.54 3.84
CA ARG A 147 -4.26 -11.84 4.26
C ARG A 147 -3.56 -12.40 5.50
N HIS A 148 -2.24 -12.36 5.54
CA HIS A 148 -1.50 -12.85 6.72
C HIS A 148 -1.84 -12.05 7.98
N LEU A 149 -1.94 -10.71 7.89
CA LEU A 149 -2.30 -9.86 9.01
C LEU A 149 -3.73 -10.15 9.51
N VAL A 150 -4.67 -10.43 8.60
CA VAL A 150 -6.06 -10.73 8.94
C VAL A 150 -6.22 -12.15 9.47
N ASP A 151 -5.67 -13.14 8.76
CA ASP A 151 -5.93 -14.56 9.04
C ASP A 151 -5.12 -15.07 10.23
N GLU A 152 -3.84 -14.73 10.28
CA GLU A 152 -2.89 -15.24 11.29
C GLU A 152 -2.85 -14.35 12.55
N LEU A 153 -2.77 -13.03 12.35
CA LEU A 153 -2.61 -12.07 13.44
C LEU A 153 -3.93 -11.44 13.90
N LYS A 154 -5.05 -11.83 13.26
CA LYS A 154 -6.42 -11.39 13.62
C LYS A 154 -6.62 -9.87 13.63
N VAL A 155 -5.81 -9.13 12.89
CA VAL A 155 -5.99 -7.70 12.73
C VAL A 155 -7.21 -7.44 11.83
N ALA A 156 -8.17 -6.65 12.27
CA ALA A 156 -9.34 -6.33 11.46
C ALA A 156 -8.92 -5.63 10.15
N GLU A 157 -9.49 -6.06 9.02
CA GLU A 157 -9.14 -5.57 7.69
C GLU A 157 -9.25 -4.05 7.56
N GLU A 158 -10.26 -3.47 8.21
CA GLU A 158 -10.53 -2.02 8.21
C GLU A 158 -9.42 -1.19 8.87
N ARG A 159 -8.61 -1.81 9.72
CA ARG A 159 -7.51 -1.16 10.46
C ARG A 159 -6.19 -1.14 9.68
N ILE A 160 -6.11 -1.88 8.56
CA ILE A 160 -4.88 -2.05 7.79
C ILE A 160 -4.90 -1.14 6.56
N HIS A 161 -3.99 -0.18 6.51
CA HIS A 161 -3.88 0.77 5.41
C HIS A 161 -2.50 0.68 4.77
N PHE A 162 -2.48 0.41 3.46
CA PHE A 162 -1.26 0.48 2.68
C PHE A 162 -1.07 1.88 2.10
N THR A 163 0.13 2.44 2.22
CA THR A 163 0.48 3.75 1.68
C THR A 163 1.92 3.78 1.19
N GLY A 164 2.31 4.88 0.57
CA GLY A 164 3.66 5.06 0.05
C GLY A 164 3.75 4.91 -1.47
N MET A 165 4.97 5.08 -1.97
CA MET A 165 5.24 5.11 -3.41
C MET A 165 4.87 3.80 -4.12
N ALA A 166 5.03 2.66 -3.45
CA ALA A 166 4.69 1.35 -4.02
C ALA A 166 3.19 1.23 -4.31
N VAL A 167 2.33 1.73 -3.42
CA VAL A 167 0.87 1.75 -3.62
C VAL A 167 0.49 2.69 -4.76
N LEU A 168 1.07 3.90 -4.75
CA LEU A 168 0.85 4.88 -5.81
C LEU A 168 1.22 4.31 -7.19
N TYR A 169 2.41 3.70 -7.29
CA TYR A 169 2.88 3.07 -8.53
C TYR A 169 1.97 1.93 -8.99
N ASN A 170 1.56 1.06 -8.06
CA ASN A 170 0.66 -0.04 -8.37
C ASN A 170 -0.71 0.47 -8.88
N ASN A 171 -1.28 1.47 -8.22
CA ASN A 171 -2.56 2.05 -8.62
C ASN A 171 -2.46 2.79 -9.95
N MET A 172 -1.38 3.54 -10.17
CA MET A 172 -1.10 4.22 -11.43
C MET A 172 -0.98 3.23 -12.59
N LEU A 173 -0.18 2.18 -12.43
CA LEU A 173 -0.03 1.15 -13.46
C LEU A 173 -1.38 0.46 -13.75
N ARG A 174 -2.11 0.06 -12.71
CA ARG A 174 -3.43 -0.56 -12.87
C ARG A 174 -4.41 0.34 -13.60
N SER A 175 -4.45 1.63 -13.26
CA SER A 175 -5.30 2.63 -13.92
C SER A 175 -4.90 2.82 -15.39
N LEU A 176 -3.59 2.86 -15.68
CA LEU A 176 -3.09 2.95 -17.06
C LEU A 176 -3.50 1.74 -17.90
N TYR A 177 -3.35 0.52 -17.37
CA TYR A 177 -3.79 -0.70 -18.05
C TYR A 177 -5.28 -0.68 -18.37
N GLN A 178 -6.10 -0.36 -17.37
CA GLN A 178 -7.54 -0.33 -17.52
C GLN A 178 -7.98 0.74 -18.52
N SER A 179 -7.41 1.94 -18.42
CA SER A 179 -7.66 3.04 -19.35
C SER A 179 -7.25 2.67 -20.77
N GLN A 180 -6.11 2.01 -20.95
CA GLN A 180 -5.61 1.61 -22.26
C GLN A 180 -6.51 0.59 -22.93
N ILE A 181 -6.92 -0.46 -22.22
CA ILE A 181 -7.84 -1.49 -22.75
C ILE A 181 -9.16 -0.84 -23.18
N MET A 182 -9.71 0.05 -22.34
CA MET A 182 -10.94 0.78 -22.62
C MET A 182 -10.79 1.67 -23.86
N THR A 183 -9.71 2.44 -23.94
CA THR A 183 -9.43 3.34 -25.08
C THR A 183 -9.26 2.57 -26.38
N LEU A 184 -8.49 1.48 -26.38
CA LEU A 184 -8.34 0.61 -27.56
C LEU A 184 -9.68 0.03 -28.01
N GLY A 185 -10.49 -0.44 -27.07
CA GLY A 185 -11.83 -0.95 -27.36
C GLY A 185 -12.72 0.10 -28.04
N VAL A 186 -12.76 1.32 -27.49
CA VAL A 186 -13.54 2.42 -28.06
C VAL A 186 -13.03 2.80 -29.45
N VAL A 187 -11.72 2.86 -29.65
CA VAL A 187 -11.10 3.16 -30.96
C VAL A 187 -11.48 2.10 -31.98
N PHE A 188 -11.38 0.81 -31.65
CA PHE A 188 -11.78 -0.26 -32.59
C PHE A 188 -13.27 -0.21 -32.95
N VAL A 189 -14.14 0.09 -31.99
CA VAL A 189 -15.57 0.27 -32.24
C VAL A 189 -15.81 1.47 -33.16
N ALA A 190 -15.14 2.59 -32.92
CA ALA A 190 -15.25 3.79 -33.78
C ALA A 190 -14.78 3.51 -35.21
N ILE A 191 -13.65 2.80 -35.38
CA ILE A 191 -13.12 2.41 -36.69
C ILE A 191 -14.09 1.46 -37.39
N LEU A 192 -14.64 0.48 -36.68
CA LEU A 192 -15.64 -0.44 -37.25
C LEU A 192 -16.87 0.32 -37.76
N PHE A 193 -17.33 1.30 -36.96
CA PHE A 193 -18.48 2.13 -37.34
C PHE A 193 -18.18 2.96 -38.61
N MET A 194 -16.97 3.54 -38.67
CA MET A 194 -16.50 4.26 -39.85
C MET A 194 -16.45 3.37 -41.09
N PHE A 195 -15.95 2.14 -40.97
CA PHE A 195 -15.94 1.18 -42.08
C PHE A 195 -17.34 0.76 -42.53
N ILE A 196 -18.29 0.58 -41.61
CA ILE A 196 -19.69 0.27 -41.94
C ILE A 196 -20.28 1.40 -42.78
N ILE A 197 -20.05 2.66 -42.41
CA ILE A 197 -20.55 3.81 -43.17
C ILE A 197 -19.88 3.89 -44.54
N LEU A 198 -18.57 3.68 -44.61
CA LEU A 198 -17.77 3.78 -45.84
C LEU A 198 -18.14 2.69 -46.86
N PHE A 199 -18.19 1.44 -46.42
CA PHE A 199 -18.43 0.30 -47.30
C PHE A 199 -19.93 -0.04 -47.49
N ARG A 200 -20.80 0.49 -46.64
CA ARG A 200 -22.25 0.18 -46.59
C ARG A 200 -22.54 -1.33 -46.54
N ASN A 201 -21.58 -2.12 -46.11
CA ASN A 201 -21.65 -3.56 -45.99
C ASN A 201 -20.90 -4.02 -44.74
N ILE A 202 -21.63 -4.63 -43.82
CA ILE A 202 -21.11 -5.08 -42.53
C ILE A 202 -20.00 -6.14 -42.70
N GLY A 203 -20.20 -7.06 -43.68
CA GLY A 203 -19.20 -8.11 -43.93
C GLY A 203 -17.84 -7.56 -44.37
N LEU A 204 -17.84 -6.57 -45.26
CA LEU A 204 -16.62 -5.90 -45.72
C LEU A 204 -15.99 -5.07 -44.59
N ALA A 205 -16.80 -4.41 -43.77
CA ALA A 205 -16.30 -3.65 -42.62
C ALA A 205 -15.59 -4.55 -41.59
N VAL A 206 -16.19 -5.70 -41.28
CA VAL A 206 -15.58 -6.69 -40.37
C VAL A 206 -14.30 -7.27 -40.97
N LEU A 207 -14.28 -7.58 -42.28
CA LEU A 207 -13.08 -8.08 -42.94
C LEU A 207 -11.93 -7.05 -42.94
N ALA A 208 -12.26 -5.76 -43.09
CA ALA A 208 -11.28 -4.67 -43.09
C ALA A 208 -10.68 -4.38 -41.69
N ILE A 209 -11.40 -4.67 -40.63
CA ILE A 209 -10.88 -4.44 -39.26
C ILE A 209 -9.97 -5.58 -38.76
N VAL A 210 -10.12 -6.81 -39.32
CA VAL A 210 -9.34 -7.99 -38.90
C VAL A 210 -7.82 -7.76 -38.94
N PRO A 211 -7.21 -7.20 -40.00
CA PRO A 211 -5.75 -6.90 -40.02
C PRO A 211 -5.33 -5.95 -38.90
N ASN A 212 -6.15 -4.98 -38.54
CA ASN A 212 -5.85 -4.01 -37.49
C ASN A 212 -5.86 -4.66 -36.13
N ILE A 213 -6.85 -5.51 -35.83
CA ILE A 213 -6.90 -6.30 -34.58
C ILE A 213 -5.72 -7.26 -34.51
N LEU A 214 -5.39 -7.92 -35.64
CA LEU A 214 -4.23 -8.81 -35.70
C LEU A 214 -2.91 -8.10 -35.43
N SER A 215 -2.70 -6.94 -36.04
CA SER A 215 -1.50 -6.11 -35.81
C SER A 215 -1.36 -5.69 -34.35
N ALA A 216 -2.44 -5.20 -33.74
CA ALA A 216 -2.46 -4.86 -32.32
C ALA A 216 -2.19 -6.08 -31.42
N GLY A 217 -2.81 -7.22 -31.74
CA GLY A 217 -2.65 -8.48 -31.01
C GLY A 217 -1.22 -9.03 -31.10
N VAL A 218 -0.59 -8.96 -32.28
CA VAL A 218 0.81 -9.37 -32.47
C VAL A 218 1.75 -8.50 -31.65
N ILE A 219 1.60 -7.17 -31.68
CA ILE A 219 2.47 -6.25 -30.93
C ILE A 219 2.33 -6.49 -29.44
N LEU A 220 1.11 -6.47 -28.90
CA LEU A 220 0.86 -6.68 -27.48
C LEU A 220 1.25 -8.09 -27.01
N GLY A 221 0.98 -9.10 -27.87
CA GLY A 221 1.37 -10.49 -27.59
C GLY A 221 2.88 -10.69 -27.57
N LEU A 222 3.61 -10.06 -28.49
CA LEU A 222 5.07 -10.12 -28.58
C LEU A 222 5.72 -9.41 -27.38
N MET A 223 5.17 -8.27 -26.97
CA MET A 223 5.61 -7.57 -25.77
C MET A 223 5.39 -8.43 -24.53
N GLY A 224 4.24 -9.07 -24.40
CA GLY A 224 3.95 -9.99 -23.29
C GLY A 224 4.90 -11.20 -23.28
N TRP A 225 5.18 -11.78 -24.45
CA TRP A 225 6.10 -12.91 -24.58
C TRP A 225 7.55 -12.55 -24.23
N LEU A 226 7.99 -11.38 -24.69
CA LEU A 226 9.33 -10.85 -24.39
C LEU A 226 9.44 -10.26 -22.98
N LYS A 227 8.37 -10.31 -22.17
CA LYS A 227 8.30 -9.72 -20.83
C LYS A 227 8.68 -8.23 -20.80
N ILE A 228 8.38 -7.51 -21.88
CA ILE A 228 8.58 -6.06 -21.96
C ILE A 228 7.48 -5.41 -21.11
N PRO A 229 7.82 -4.65 -20.06
CA PRO A 229 6.80 -4.01 -19.23
C PRO A 229 6.06 -2.97 -20.06
N LEU A 230 4.74 -2.95 -19.91
CA LEU A 230 3.91 -1.90 -20.49
C LEU A 230 4.11 -0.62 -19.67
N ASP A 231 4.84 0.31 -20.23
CA ASP A 231 5.01 1.67 -19.73
C ASP A 231 4.29 2.69 -20.65
N MET A 232 4.34 3.96 -20.30
CA MET A 232 3.71 5.02 -21.11
C MET A 232 4.26 5.08 -22.54
N MET A 233 5.56 4.79 -22.72
CA MET A 233 6.21 4.83 -24.03
C MET A 233 5.75 3.68 -24.91
N THR A 234 5.73 2.46 -24.39
CA THR A 234 5.31 1.26 -25.13
C THR A 234 3.83 1.30 -25.52
N ILE A 235 2.99 1.88 -24.66
CA ILE A 235 1.56 2.12 -24.94
C ILE A 235 1.40 3.11 -26.09
N THR A 236 2.18 4.20 -26.10
CA THR A 236 2.15 5.21 -27.16
C THR A 236 2.59 4.62 -28.50
N ILE A 237 3.63 3.79 -28.51
CA ILE A 237 4.11 3.10 -29.73
C ILE A 237 3.01 2.16 -30.28
N ALA A 238 2.35 1.40 -29.42
CA ALA A 238 1.26 0.52 -29.81
C ALA A 238 0.10 1.32 -30.45
N ALA A 239 -0.30 2.45 -29.86
CA ALA A 239 -1.37 3.31 -30.38
C ALA A 239 -1.01 3.91 -31.75
N ILE A 240 0.21 4.38 -31.93
CA ILE A 240 0.71 4.91 -33.24
C ILE A 240 0.68 3.81 -34.30
N THR A 241 1.14 2.61 -33.97
CA THR A 241 1.19 1.48 -34.92
C THR A 241 -0.21 1.05 -35.34
N ILE A 242 -1.19 1.05 -34.43
CA ILE A 242 -2.58 0.80 -34.76
C ILE A 242 -3.13 1.87 -35.72
N GLY A 243 -2.82 3.15 -35.47
CA GLY A 243 -3.22 4.25 -36.36
C GLY A 243 -2.70 4.07 -37.80
N ILE A 244 -1.43 3.71 -37.94
CA ILE A 244 -0.80 3.47 -39.26
C ILE A 244 -1.45 2.24 -39.93
N ALA A 245 -1.74 1.17 -39.19
CA ALA A 245 -2.37 -0.02 -39.72
C ALA A 245 -3.79 0.26 -40.25
N VAL A 246 -4.57 1.11 -39.57
CA VAL A 246 -5.90 1.55 -40.02
C VAL A 246 -5.80 2.33 -41.33
N ASP A 247 -4.86 3.27 -41.42
CA ASP A 247 -4.67 4.06 -42.64
C ASP A 247 -4.29 3.18 -43.84
N ALA A 248 -3.37 2.23 -43.63
CA ALA A 248 -3.02 1.23 -44.67
C ALA A 248 -4.21 0.38 -45.10
N ALA A 249 -5.07 -0.05 -44.15
CA ALA A 249 -6.28 -0.85 -44.47
C ALA A 249 -7.28 -0.05 -45.31
N ILE A 250 -7.51 1.23 -45.02
CA ILE A 250 -8.36 2.12 -45.80
C ILE A 250 -7.84 2.22 -47.23
N HIS A 251 -6.56 2.50 -47.40
CA HIS A 251 -5.95 2.61 -48.73
C HIS A 251 -6.01 1.32 -49.54
N TYR A 252 -5.84 0.17 -48.88
CA TYR A 252 -5.89 -1.13 -49.57
C TYR A 252 -7.28 -1.50 -50.05
N VAL A 253 -8.31 -1.22 -49.26
CA VAL A 253 -9.70 -1.59 -49.61
C VAL A 253 -10.34 -0.61 -50.61
N HIS A 254 -9.85 0.64 -50.67
CA HIS A 254 -10.37 1.66 -51.60
C HIS A 254 -9.74 1.60 -53.01
N ARG A 255 -8.75 0.75 -53.22
CA ARG A 255 -8.08 0.57 -54.53
C ARG A 255 -8.65 -0.59 -55.31
#